data_2f4e02c93ec28eda3b76cc4363e02408
#
_entry.id   2f4e02c93ec28eda3b76cc4363e02408
#
_cell.length_a   1.000
_cell.length_b   1.000
_cell.length_c   1.000
_cell.angle_alpha   90.00
_cell.angle_beta   90.00
_cell.angle_gamma   90.00
#
_symmetry.space_group_name_H-M   'P 1'
#
loop_
_entity.id
_entity.type
_entity.pdbx_description
1 polymer ?
#
loop_
_entity_poly.entity_id
_entity_poly.type
_entity_poly.pdbx_seq_one_letter_code
_entity_poly.pdbx_strand_id
1 'polypeptide(L)'
;MLVSVPEASLAPADPAPGSLLNAVTADPDALLYFLVNVGDGDAQVLVLPPDSNDHVRRVVIVDVAVPKKIPALLDALHAANIIEAPGSASQIRLLVATHPHFDHIGGVSDLLARYNGPSACIDQFWEPGYFLPTASFHNLMTMLEASPWMRRLQPTGGTTLTLDSVRVTVLGPGIGLRNRFDTFGVDINDSSITLMIDYPAGHVFVEPDDDHTNRRAAPVKSHRLLLGADAQFSSWAQTTIDFPDLIQDQNPTLAAELRAATGVDYLSADLFKLSHHASKHGVNIELMERVAPAITLVSSVAGGGKYGFPHLLAMEAAREAKQPTTTKATPRQSDQQLGIHVTGSPLDTGAPAGSIAAIIPRSSGKPIRLFRLGDASSTTIDLSDARAVL
;
A
#
# COMPACT_ATOMS: atom_id res chain seq x y z
N MET A 1 4.72 -25.62 19.16
CA MET A 1 3.42 -25.29 19.83
C MET A 1 2.68 -24.41 18.85
N LEU A 2 1.75 -24.97 18.09
CA LEU A 2 0.95 -24.22 17.12
C LEU A 2 -0.01 -23.32 17.92
N VAL A 3 0.14 -22.01 17.76
CA VAL A 3 -0.80 -21.02 18.30
C VAL A 3 -2.05 -21.08 17.43
N SER A 4 -3.16 -21.53 18.00
CA SER A 4 -4.47 -21.52 17.32
C SER A 4 -4.90 -20.08 17.11
N VAL A 5 -5.01 -19.66 15.84
CA VAL A 5 -5.70 -18.43 15.45
C VAL A 5 -7.20 -18.64 15.73
N PRO A 6 -7.87 -17.71 16.43
CA PRO A 6 -9.30 -17.87 16.67
C PRO A 6 -10.08 -17.78 15.35
N GLU A 7 -10.90 -18.77 15.06
CA GLU A 7 -11.90 -18.74 14.01
C GLU A 7 -12.89 -17.59 14.26
N ALA A 8 -12.69 -16.46 13.57
CA ALA A 8 -13.73 -15.46 13.45
C ALA A 8 -14.68 -15.91 12.33
N SER A 9 -15.82 -16.48 12.70
CA SER A 9 -16.94 -16.75 11.79
C SER A 9 -17.44 -15.43 11.20
N LEU A 10 -17.04 -15.10 9.98
CA LEU A 10 -17.55 -13.97 9.22
C LEU A 10 -18.83 -14.41 8.48
N ALA A 11 -19.98 -14.18 9.08
CA ALA A 11 -21.23 -14.21 8.33
C ALA A 11 -21.36 -12.91 7.52
N PRO A 12 -21.55 -12.96 6.20
CA PRO A 12 -21.73 -11.76 5.39
C PRO A 12 -23.09 -11.13 5.71
N ALA A 13 -23.08 -9.94 6.32
CA ALA A 13 -24.25 -9.08 6.36
C ALA A 13 -24.35 -8.32 5.04
N ASP A 14 -25.55 -8.17 4.47
CA ASP A 14 -25.78 -7.33 3.29
C ASP A 14 -25.40 -5.87 3.60
N PRO A 15 -24.38 -5.32 2.92
CA PRO A 15 -23.89 -3.98 3.26
C PRO A 15 -24.83 -2.90 2.72
N ALA A 16 -25.23 -1.98 3.60
CA ALA A 16 -26.04 -0.82 3.21
C ALA A 16 -25.20 0.17 2.34
N PRO A 17 -25.80 0.77 1.29
CA PRO A 17 -25.18 1.89 0.57
C PRO A 17 -24.77 3.03 1.50
N GLY A 18 -23.65 3.72 1.19
CA GLY A 18 -23.14 4.82 2.03
C GLY A 18 -22.37 4.38 3.27
N SER A 19 -22.08 3.10 3.44
CA SER A 19 -21.40 2.57 4.63
C SER A 19 -19.98 3.11 4.80
N LEU A 20 -19.25 3.45 3.72
CA LEU A 20 -17.91 4.03 3.79
C LEU A 20 -17.90 5.41 4.49
N LEU A 21 -18.77 6.32 4.06
CA LEU A 21 -18.83 7.69 4.64
C LEU A 21 -19.23 7.64 6.11
N ASN A 22 -20.20 6.79 6.46
CA ASN A 22 -20.58 6.57 7.85
C ASN A 22 -19.40 6.00 8.68
N ALA A 23 -18.65 5.10 8.10
CA ALA A 23 -17.50 4.49 8.76
C ALA A 23 -16.34 5.48 8.96
N VAL A 24 -16.09 6.39 8.00
CA VAL A 24 -15.12 7.49 8.14
C VAL A 24 -15.55 8.46 9.23
N THR A 25 -16.84 8.82 9.28
CA THR A 25 -17.40 9.70 10.33
C THR A 25 -17.30 9.08 11.71
N ALA A 26 -17.50 7.76 11.82
CA ALA A 26 -17.43 7.04 13.10
C ALA A 26 -15.99 6.84 13.61
N ASP A 27 -14.98 6.96 12.76
CA ASP A 27 -13.57 6.82 13.11
C ASP A 27 -12.75 7.98 12.47
N PRO A 28 -12.91 9.22 13.00
CA PRO A 28 -12.34 10.40 12.39
C PRO A 28 -10.81 10.42 12.33
N ASP A 29 -10.15 9.64 13.18
CA ASP A 29 -8.69 9.51 13.22
C ASP A 29 -8.15 8.37 12.36
N ALA A 30 -9.01 7.62 11.65
CA ALA A 30 -8.54 6.51 10.84
C ALA A 30 -7.66 6.97 9.67
N LEU A 31 -6.64 6.21 9.34
CA LEU A 31 -5.95 6.27 8.05
C LEU A 31 -6.86 5.62 7.00
N LEU A 32 -7.07 6.28 5.85
CA LEU A 32 -7.81 5.67 4.74
C LEU A 32 -6.82 5.28 3.65
N TYR A 33 -7.04 4.12 3.05
CA TYR A 33 -6.27 3.66 1.91
C TYR A 33 -7.21 3.30 0.76
N PHE A 34 -6.88 3.76 -0.45
CA PHE A 34 -7.62 3.45 -1.66
C PHE A 34 -6.70 2.79 -2.67
N LEU A 35 -7.04 1.59 -3.10
CA LEU A 35 -6.51 0.95 -4.30
C LEU A 35 -7.48 1.20 -5.44
N VAL A 36 -7.13 2.13 -6.33
CA VAL A 36 -8.01 2.60 -7.41
C VAL A 36 -7.99 1.61 -8.56
N ASN A 37 -9.16 1.22 -9.05
CA ASN A 37 -9.26 0.34 -10.21
C ASN A 37 -8.86 1.07 -11.50
N VAL A 38 -7.71 0.72 -12.02
CA VAL A 38 -7.12 1.25 -13.25
C VAL A 38 -6.81 0.17 -14.28
N GLY A 39 -7.28 -1.05 -14.04
CA GLY A 39 -6.94 -2.23 -14.83
C GLY A 39 -5.62 -2.85 -14.40
N ASP A 40 -4.82 -3.31 -15.37
CA ASP A 40 -3.45 -3.76 -15.13
C ASP A 40 -2.54 -2.52 -15.01
N GLY A 41 -2.40 -2.01 -13.81
CA GLY A 41 -1.63 -0.84 -13.45
C GLY A 41 -1.86 -0.47 -11.98
N ASP A 42 -1.13 0.50 -11.46
CA ASP A 42 -1.25 0.94 -10.07
C ASP A 42 -1.66 2.41 -9.95
N ALA A 43 -2.57 2.65 -9.04
CA ALA A 43 -2.96 3.97 -8.57
C ALA A 43 -3.49 3.85 -7.15
N GLN A 44 -2.81 4.47 -6.19
CA GLN A 44 -3.11 4.29 -4.78
C GLN A 44 -3.13 5.64 -4.06
N VAL A 45 -4.04 5.83 -3.13
CA VAL A 45 -4.14 7.04 -2.31
C VAL A 45 -4.26 6.66 -0.84
N LEU A 46 -3.39 7.21 0.00
CA LEU A 46 -3.58 7.22 1.44
C LEU A 46 -4.10 8.61 1.84
N VAL A 47 -5.22 8.63 2.55
CA VAL A 47 -5.71 9.86 3.19
C VAL A 47 -5.27 9.80 4.63
N LEU A 48 -4.31 10.65 4.98
CA LEU A 48 -3.73 10.70 6.31
C LEU A 48 -4.78 11.05 7.36
N PRO A 49 -4.60 10.65 8.62
CA PRO A 49 -5.39 11.18 9.72
C PRO A 49 -5.34 12.72 9.74
N PRO A 50 -6.29 13.39 10.42
CA PRO A 50 -6.20 14.82 10.64
C PRO A 50 -4.86 15.20 11.28
N ASP A 51 -4.17 16.18 10.72
CA ASP A 51 -2.92 16.70 11.27
C ASP A 51 -3.14 17.27 12.67
N SER A 52 -2.19 17.06 13.57
CA SER A 52 -2.30 17.49 14.96
C SER A 52 -2.34 19.02 15.14
N ASN A 53 -1.89 19.79 14.14
CA ASN A 53 -1.78 21.24 14.25
C ASN A 53 -3.02 21.97 13.66
N ASP A 54 -3.48 21.55 12.49
CA ASP A 54 -4.54 22.26 11.74
C ASP A 54 -5.80 21.40 11.50
N HIS A 55 -5.77 20.15 11.92
CA HIS A 55 -6.87 19.18 11.75
C HIS A 55 -7.25 18.88 10.30
N VAL A 56 -6.39 19.21 9.35
CA VAL A 56 -6.60 18.96 7.92
C VAL A 56 -6.07 17.58 7.56
N ARG A 57 -6.87 16.81 6.82
CA ARG A 57 -6.43 15.55 6.21
C ARG A 57 -5.71 15.84 4.91
N ARG A 58 -4.51 15.33 4.80
CA ARG A 58 -3.66 15.39 3.61
C ARG A 58 -3.52 14.02 2.97
N VAL A 59 -2.97 13.96 1.76
CA VAL A 59 -2.86 12.71 1.02
C VAL A 59 -1.42 12.36 0.67
N VAL A 60 -1.18 11.05 0.55
CA VAL A 60 -0.02 10.45 -0.12
C VAL A 60 -0.56 9.71 -1.34
N ILE A 61 0.08 9.89 -2.49
CA ILE A 61 -0.28 9.23 -3.74
C ILE A 61 0.86 8.31 -4.13
N VAL A 62 0.56 7.06 -4.46
CA VAL A 62 1.53 6.08 -4.95
C VAL A 62 1.07 5.58 -6.30
N ASP A 63 1.83 5.91 -7.32
CA ASP A 63 1.53 5.67 -8.73
C ASP A 63 0.24 6.32 -9.25
N VAL A 64 0.24 6.63 -10.53
CA VAL A 64 -0.90 7.20 -11.25
C VAL A 64 -0.90 6.60 -12.65
N ALA A 65 -1.43 5.39 -12.80
CA ALA A 65 -1.46 4.68 -14.09
C ALA A 65 -2.28 5.43 -15.14
N VAL A 66 -3.40 6.02 -14.74
CA VAL A 66 -4.32 6.70 -15.67
C VAL A 66 -4.66 8.11 -15.20
N PRO A 67 -4.81 9.09 -16.13
CA PRO A 67 -4.89 10.51 -15.80
C PRO A 67 -6.10 10.94 -14.94
N LYS A 68 -7.24 10.25 -15.08
CA LYS A 68 -8.54 10.77 -14.58
C LYS A 68 -8.97 10.21 -13.22
N LYS A 69 -8.51 9.02 -12.85
CA LYS A 69 -9.04 8.30 -11.68
C LYS A 69 -8.62 8.93 -10.35
N ILE A 70 -7.34 9.27 -10.19
CA ILE A 70 -6.87 9.93 -8.96
C ILE A 70 -7.53 11.30 -8.77
N PRO A 71 -7.55 12.21 -9.77
CA PRO A 71 -8.31 13.44 -9.65
C PRO A 71 -9.79 13.24 -9.28
N ALA A 72 -10.48 12.26 -9.89
CA ALA A 72 -11.87 11.96 -9.57
C ALA A 72 -12.04 11.49 -8.11
N LEU A 73 -11.10 10.70 -7.59
CA LEU A 73 -11.12 10.29 -6.17
C LEU A 73 -10.90 11.51 -5.25
N LEU A 74 -9.92 12.37 -5.56
CA LEU A 74 -9.67 13.57 -4.74
C LEU A 74 -10.87 14.53 -4.76
N ASP A 75 -11.50 14.73 -5.91
CA ASP A 75 -12.71 15.55 -6.03
C ASP A 75 -13.88 14.94 -5.22
N ALA A 76 -14.05 13.62 -5.24
CA ALA A 76 -15.07 12.93 -4.44
C ALA A 76 -14.81 13.02 -2.93
N LEU A 77 -13.54 12.88 -2.50
CA LEU A 77 -13.14 13.05 -1.11
C LEU A 77 -13.37 14.49 -0.62
N HIS A 78 -13.06 15.47 -1.46
CA HIS A 78 -13.33 16.88 -1.16
C HIS A 78 -14.85 17.16 -1.08
N ALA A 79 -15.63 16.68 -2.03
CA ALA A 79 -17.09 16.82 -2.02
C ALA A 79 -17.75 16.18 -0.77
N ALA A 80 -17.13 15.13 -0.23
CA ALA A 80 -17.53 14.48 1.02
C ALA A 80 -16.97 15.16 2.28
N ASN A 81 -16.29 16.29 2.17
CA ASN A 81 -15.60 17.00 3.26
C ASN A 81 -14.58 16.15 4.03
N ILE A 82 -13.96 15.19 3.36
CA ILE A 82 -12.92 14.34 3.97
C ILE A 82 -11.54 15.01 3.84
N ILE A 83 -11.26 15.69 2.74
CA ILE A 83 -10.04 16.47 2.50
C ILE A 83 -10.40 17.90 2.09
N GLU A 84 -9.45 18.82 2.17
CA GLU A 84 -9.57 20.14 1.58
C GLU A 84 -9.54 20.08 0.04
N ALA A 85 -9.73 21.24 -0.61
CA ALA A 85 -9.65 21.30 -2.06
C ALA A 85 -8.29 20.73 -2.55
N PRO A 86 -8.28 19.83 -3.54
CA PRO A 86 -7.06 19.12 -3.93
C PRO A 86 -5.92 20.04 -4.40
N GLY A 87 -6.21 21.28 -4.80
CA GLY A 87 -5.22 22.29 -5.17
C GLY A 87 -4.72 23.15 -4.00
N SER A 88 -5.15 22.90 -2.77
CA SER A 88 -4.69 23.63 -1.58
C SER A 88 -3.20 23.36 -1.32
N ALA A 89 -2.52 24.33 -0.70
CA ALA A 89 -1.10 24.20 -0.37
C ALA A 89 -0.85 22.96 0.51
N SER A 90 0.21 22.20 0.18
CA SER A 90 0.60 20.99 0.90
C SER A 90 -0.49 19.90 1.03
N GLN A 91 -1.53 19.95 0.20
CA GLN A 91 -2.59 18.93 0.23
C GLN A 91 -2.05 17.54 -0.11
N ILE A 92 -1.07 17.45 -1.02
CA ILE A 92 -0.37 16.21 -1.38
C ILE A 92 1.01 16.24 -0.72
N ARG A 93 1.16 15.53 0.40
CA ARG A 93 2.42 15.49 1.16
C ARG A 93 3.51 14.70 0.45
N LEU A 94 3.12 13.70 -0.33
CA LEU A 94 4.04 12.85 -1.04
C LEU A 94 3.35 12.27 -2.29
N LEU A 95 4.02 12.38 -3.42
CA LEU A 95 3.73 11.67 -4.66
C LEU A 95 4.89 10.72 -4.95
N VAL A 96 4.61 9.43 -5.06
CA VAL A 96 5.60 8.39 -5.37
C VAL A 96 5.34 7.85 -6.77
N ALA A 97 6.33 7.89 -7.65
CA ALA A 97 6.39 7.08 -8.86
C ALA A 97 7.28 5.87 -8.54
N THR A 98 6.70 4.71 -8.34
CA THR A 98 7.43 3.54 -7.86
C THR A 98 8.49 3.07 -8.84
N HIS A 99 8.19 3.13 -10.13
CA HIS A 99 9.12 2.89 -11.23
C HIS A 99 8.55 3.48 -12.54
N PRO A 100 9.37 3.63 -13.60
CA PRO A 100 9.01 4.45 -14.76
C PRO A 100 8.15 3.75 -15.83
N HIS A 101 7.55 2.60 -15.59
CA HIS A 101 6.62 1.97 -16.54
C HIS A 101 5.31 2.76 -16.67
N PHE A 102 4.72 2.71 -17.86
CA PHE A 102 3.56 3.52 -18.21
C PHE A 102 2.33 3.22 -17.35
N ASP A 103 2.12 1.99 -16.97
CA ASP A 103 1.05 1.53 -16.08
C ASP A 103 1.23 1.95 -14.60
N HIS A 104 2.28 2.71 -14.30
CA HIS A 104 2.53 3.36 -13.01
C HIS A 104 2.63 4.88 -13.13
N ILE A 105 3.19 5.42 -14.22
CA ILE A 105 3.40 6.86 -14.38
C ILE A 105 2.55 7.51 -15.46
N GLY A 106 1.72 6.76 -16.19
CA GLY A 106 0.98 7.24 -17.36
C GLY A 106 0.10 8.47 -17.10
N GLY A 107 -0.39 8.64 -15.88
CA GLY A 107 -1.21 9.79 -15.48
C GLY A 107 -0.49 10.82 -14.61
N VAL A 108 0.80 10.61 -14.26
CA VAL A 108 1.52 11.52 -13.34
C VAL A 108 1.66 12.91 -13.93
N SER A 109 1.99 13.02 -15.23
CA SER A 109 2.13 14.31 -15.91
C SER A 109 0.82 15.12 -15.88
N ASP A 110 -0.33 14.48 -16.09
CA ASP A 110 -1.65 15.13 -16.01
C ASP A 110 -1.97 15.56 -14.57
N LEU A 111 -1.62 14.74 -13.58
CA LEU A 111 -1.76 15.09 -12.17
C LEU A 111 -0.92 16.32 -11.81
N LEU A 112 0.34 16.35 -12.24
CA LEU A 112 1.24 17.48 -12.04
C LEU A 112 0.71 18.73 -12.74
N ALA A 113 0.25 18.64 -13.98
CA ALA A 113 -0.32 19.77 -14.70
C ALA A 113 -1.54 20.37 -13.98
N ARG A 114 -2.34 19.51 -13.32
CA ARG A 114 -3.52 19.95 -12.59
C ARG A 114 -3.22 20.56 -11.21
N TYR A 115 -2.29 20.00 -10.46
CA TYR A 115 -2.11 20.32 -9.04
C TYR A 115 -0.76 20.93 -8.70
N ASN A 116 0.25 20.82 -9.56
CA ASN A 116 1.59 21.31 -9.28
C ASN A 116 1.76 22.76 -9.74
N GLY A 117 0.94 23.65 -9.23
CA GLY A 117 1.04 25.10 -9.49
C GLY A 117 1.86 25.84 -8.44
N PRO A 118 1.95 27.18 -8.57
CA PRO A 118 2.66 28.04 -7.62
C PRO A 118 2.14 27.98 -6.18
N SER A 119 0.95 27.41 -5.97
CA SER A 119 0.39 27.12 -4.64
C SER A 119 1.13 26.03 -3.88
N ALA A 120 2.13 25.34 -4.52
CA ALA A 120 2.91 24.28 -3.91
C ALA A 120 2.03 23.21 -3.23
N CYS A 121 1.05 22.66 -3.96
CA CYS A 121 0.14 21.68 -3.38
C CYS A 121 0.79 20.29 -3.20
N ILE A 122 1.90 20.01 -3.90
CA ILE A 122 2.68 18.77 -3.76
C ILE A 122 4.02 19.10 -3.09
N ASP A 123 4.24 18.56 -1.89
CA ASP A 123 5.46 18.84 -1.11
C ASP A 123 6.68 18.05 -1.62
N GLN A 124 6.49 16.75 -1.87
CA GLN A 124 7.58 15.86 -2.23
C GLN A 124 7.19 14.94 -3.38
N PHE A 125 8.18 14.66 -4.22
CA PHE A 125 8.12 13.64 -5.27
C PHE A 125 9.24 12.62 -5.08
N TRP A 126 8.88 11.34 -5.01
CA TRP A 126 9.84 10.25 -4.92
C TRP A 126 9.83 9.41 -6.20
N GLU A 127 11.01 9.08 -6.68
CA GLU A 127 11.21 8.17 -7.83
C GLU A 127 12.52 7.38 -7.65
N PRO A 128 12.68 6.21 -8.27
CA PRO A 128 13.80 5.32 -7.96
C PRO A 128 15.14 5.74 -8.58
N GLY A 129 15.17 6.75 -9.45
CA GLY A 129 16.40 7.25 -10.09
C GLY A 129 16.85 6.47 -11.32
N TYR A 130 15.93 5.77 -11.98
CA TYR A 130 16.24 5.02 -13.20
C TYR A 130 15.72 5.71 -14.43
N PHE A 131 16.49 5.60 -15.52
CA PHE A 131 16.13 6.16 -16.81
C PHE A 131 15.37 5.13 -17.64
N LEU A 132 14.25 5.56 -18.25
CA LEU A 132 13.54 4.79 -19.26
C LEU A 132 13.34 5.67 -20.50
N PRO A 133 13.82 5.27 -21.70
CA PRO A 133 13.76 6.10 -22.92
C PRO A 133 12.34 6.10 -23.53
N THR A 134 11.34 6.56 -22.78
CA THR A 134 9.95 6.71 -23.24
C THR A 134 9.52 8.17 -23.20
N ALA A 135 8.58 8.54 -24.08
CA ALA A 135 8.05 9.89 -24.12
C ALA A 135 7.37 10.31 -22.81
N SER A 136 6.63 9.39 -22.16
CA SER A 136 5.98 9.64 -20.86
C SER A 136 6.98 9.93 -19.76
N PHE A 137 8.07 9.16 -19.69
CA PHE A 137 9.14 9.40 -18.71
C PHE A 137 9.85 10.74 -18.97
N HIS A 138 10.17 11.04 -20.24
CA HIS A 138 10.81 12.31 -20.59
C HIS A 138 9.93 13.52 -20.24
N ASN A 139 8.63 13.46 -20.57
CA ASN A 139 7.67 14.51 -20.19
C ASN A 139 7.60 14.69 -18.69
N LEU A 140 7.51 13.60 -17.94
CA LEU A 140 7.51 13.65 -16.47
C LEU A 140 8.76 14.35 -15.94
N MET A 141 9.96 13.96 -16.39
CA MET A 141 11.22 14.58 -15.94
C MET A 141 11.27 16.08 -16.27
N THR A 142 10.81 16.48 -17.47
CA THR A 142 10.74 17.91 -17.84
C THR A 142 9.81 18.70 -16.93
N MET A 143 8.65 18.14 -16.57
CA MET A 143 7.73 18.79 -15.62
C MET A 143 8.31 18.89 -14.22
N LEU A 144 9.03 17.88 -13.76
CA LEU A 144 9.70 17.90 -12.46
C LEU A 144 10.81 18.95 -12.40
N GLU A 145 11.59 19.10 -13.47
CA GLU A 145 12.61 20.15 -13.57
C GLU A 145 12.00 21.56 -13.57
N ALA A 146 10.83 21.72 -14.15
CA ALA A 146 10.06 22.97 -14.13
C ALA A 146 9.36 23.26 -12.81
N SER A 147 9.50 22.40 -11.80
CA SER A 147 8.79 22.47 -10.51
C SER A 147 9.76 22.61 -9.33
N PRO A 148 10.53 23.71 -9.21
CA PRO A 148 11.60 23.85 -8.20
C PRO A 148 11.08 23.94 -6.75
N TRP A 149 9.79 24.19 -6.54
CA TRP A 149 9.15 24.21 -5.22
C TRP A 149 8.88 22.80 -4.66
N MET A 150 8.86 21.77 -5.49
CA MET A 150 8.62 20.40 -5.08
C MET A 150 9.95 19.70 -4.76
N ARG A 151 10.05 19.13 -3.55
CA ARG A 151 11.25 18.39 -3.13
C ARG A 151 11.32 17.04 -3.83
N ARG A 152 12.24 16.88 -4.77
CA ARG A 152 12.50 15.61 -5.44
C ARG A 152 13.51 14.77 -4.66
N LEU A 153 13.21 13.48 -4.45
CA LEU A 153 14.08 12.52 -3.78
C LEU A 153 14.11 11.18 -4.53
N GLN A 154 15.24 10.51 -4.41
CA GLN A 154 15.47 9.15 -4.90
C GLN A 154 15.77 8.24 -3.70
N PRO A 155 14.74 7.79 -2.97
CA PRO A 155 14.94 7.04 -1.74
C PRO A 155 15.47 5.64 -2.02
N THR A 156 16.16 5.07 -1.02
CA THR A 156 16.62 3.67 -1.02
C THR A 156 16.07 2.94 0.18
N GLY A 157 16.18 1.62 0.19
CA GLY A 157 15.81 0.79 1.33
C GLY A 157 16.36 1.34 2.65
N GLY A 158 15.51 1.42 3.66
CA GLY A 158 15.81 2.05 4.96
C GLY A 158 15.44 3.54 5.06
N THR A 159 15.17 4.24 3.95
CA THR A 159 14.66 5.62 4.01
C THR A 159 13.30 5.65 4.70
N THR A 160 13.12 6.55 5.65
CA THR A 160 11.86 6.74 6.39
C THR A 160 11.37 8.17 6.30
N LEU A 161 10.05 8.34 6.19
CA LEU A 161 9.34 9.62 6.29
C LEU A 161 8.21 9.46 7.31
N THR A 162 8.17 10.34 8.30
CA THR A 162 7.05 10.40 9.24
C THR A 162 6.16 11.58 8.88
N LEU A 163 4.90 11.29 8.68
CA LEU A 163 3.83 12.24 8.37
C LEU A 163 2.84 12.20 9.54
N ASP A 164 3.09 13.03 10.55
CA ASP A 164 2.40 13.02 11.84
C ASP A 164 2.42 11.59 12.46
N SER A 165 1.30 10.92 12.54
CA SER A 165 1.18 9.56 13.12
C SER A 165 1.32 8.42 12.11
N VAL A 166 1.69 8.71 10.87
CA VAL A 166 1.92 7.71 9.81
C VAL A 166 3.40 7.68 9.46
N ARG A 167 4.01 6.49 9.47
CA ARG A 167 5.38 6.30 9.00
C ARG A 167 5.40 5.54 7.69
N VAL A 168 6.11 6.11 6.73
CA VAL A 168 6.41 5.50 5.43
C VAL A 168 7.86 5.03 5.46
N THR A 169 8.10 3.76 5.30
CA THR A 169 9.45 3.16 5.20
C THR A 169 9.64 2.57 3.82
N VAL A 170 10.72 2.94 3.14
CA VAL A 170 11.14 2.33 1.87
C VAL A 170 11.83 1.01 2.18
N LEU A 171 11.34 -0.09 1.63
CA LEU A 171 11.96 -1.41 1.74
C LEU A 171 12.86 -1.73 0.54
N GLY A 172 12.54 -1.24 -0.62
CA GLY A 172 13.28 -1.39 -1.87
C GLY A 172 13.18 -0.13 -2.73
N PRO A 173 14.09 0.07 -3.71
CA PRO A 173 15.28 -0.74 -3.95
C PRO A 173 16.40 -0.47 -2.94
N GLY A 174 17.09 -1.51 -2.53
CA GLY A 174 18.31 -1.39 -1.74
C GLY A 174 19.49 -0.88 -2.58
N ILE A 175 20.52 -0.33 -1.93
CA ILE A 175 21.73 0.18 -2.61
C ILE A 175 22.40 -0.90 -3.46
N GLY A 176 22.44 -2.14 -2.95
CA GLY A 176 23.02 -3.28 -3.68
C GLY A 176 22.31 -3.56 -5.00
N LEU A 177 20.97 -3.45 -5.02
CA LEU A 177 20.17 -3.65 -6.22
C LEU A 177 20.33 -2.49 -7.20
N ARG A 178 20.33 -1.25 -6.70
CA ARG A 178 20.58 -0.06 -7.54
C ARG A 178 21.90 -0.14 -8.30
N ASN A 179 22.95 -0.60 -7.64
CA ASN A 179 24.28 -0.74 -8.26
C ASN A 179 24.35 -1.86 -9.30
N ARG A 180 23.36 -2.74 -9.36
CA ARG A 180 23.27 -3.86 -10.30
C ARG A 180 22.26 -3.66 -11.41
N PHE A 181 21.55 -2.53 -11.41
CA PHE A 181 20.57 -2.22 -12.44
C PHE A 181 21.20 -2.29 -13.84
N ASP A 182 20.47 -2.86 -14.78
CA ASP A 182 20.90 -3.15 -16.17
C ASP A 182 22.15 -4.07 -16.26
N THR A 183 22.54 -4.66 -15.12
CA THR A 183 23.57 -5.67 -15.03
C THR A 183 23.03 -6.87 -14.26
N PHE A 184 23.51 -8.07 -14.55
CA PHE A 184 23.12 -9.30 -13.83
C PHE A 184 21.59 -9.63 -13.86
N GLY A 185 20.87 -9.20 -14.91
CA GLY A 185 19.45 -9.54 -15.08
C GLY A 185 18.48 -8.80 -14.15
N VAL A 186 18.91 -7.73 -13.51
CA VAL A 186 18.04 -6.83 -12.77
C VAL A 186 17.29 -5.95 -13.75
N ASP A 187 15.97 -6.07 -13.81
CA ASP A 187 15.13 -5.25 -14.69
C ASP A 187 14.51 -4.05 -13.97
N ILE A 188 13.76 -3.24 -14.73
CA ILE A 188 13.18 -2.00 -14.20
C ILE A 188 12.15 -2.25 -13.11
N ASN A 189 11.44 -3.38 -13.13
CA ASN A 189 10.47 -3.76 -12.11
C ASN A 189 11.16 -4.05 -10.78
N ASP A 190 12.32 -4.70 -10.81
CA ASP A 190 13.12 -4.94 -9.59
C ASP A 190 13.60 -3.65 -8.93
N SER A 191 13.59 -2.54 -9.66
CA SER A 191 13.94 -1.22 -9.14
C SER A 191 12.79 -0.49 -8.45
N SER A 192 11.62 -1.10 -8.36
CA SER A 192 10.42 -0.51 -7.78
C SER A 192 10.62 -0.06 -6.33
N ILE A 193 10.12 1.14 -6.01
CA ILE A 193 10.00 1.60 -4.62
C ILE A 193 8.90 0.79 -3.95
N THR A 194 9.29 -0.10 -3.04
CA THR A 194 8.37 -0.84 -2.17
C THR A 194 8.25 -0.13 -0.83
N LEU A 195 7.03 -0.03 -0.30
CA LEU A 195 6.74 0.76 0.88
C LEU A 195 6.10 -0.08 1.99
N MET A 196 6.56 0.13 3.21
CA MET A 196 5.84 -0.25 4.42
C MET A 196 5.24 1.00 5.07
N ILE A 197 3.95 0.96 5.33
CA ILE A 197 3.21 2.02 6.01
C ILE A 197 2.84 1.51 7.41
N ASP A 198 3.32 2.18 8.44
CA ASP A 198 2.94 1.88 9.82
C ASP A 198 1.96 2.95 10.35
N TYR A 199 0.82 2.55 10.92
CA TYR A 199 -0.17 3.43 11.54
C TYR A 199 -0.85 2.79 12.76
N PRO A 200 -0.93 3.49 13.91
CA PRO A 200 -0.19 4.70 14.25
C PRO A 200 1.30 4.41 14.38
N ALA A 201 2.14 5.34 13.97
CA ALA A 201 3.58 5.27 14.16
C ALA A 201 4.00 6.06 15.39
N GLY A 202 4.98 5.55 16.12
CA GLY A 202 5.51 6.24 17.30
C GLY A 202 6.18 5.28 18.27
N HIS A 203 6.61 5.85 19.39
CA HIS A 203 7.19 5.10 20.50
C HIS A 203 6.47 5.54 21.76
N VAL A 204 6.18 4.58 22.63
CA VAL A 204 5.75 4.83 24.00
C VAL A 204 6.92 4.55 24.92
N PHE A 205 7.11 5.37 25.94
CA PHE A 205 8.05 5.06 27.01
C PHE A 205 7.37 4.09 27.96
N VAL A 206 7.90 2.88 28.04
CA VAL A 206 7.47 1.89 29.02
C VAL A 206 8.38 2.07 30.22
N GLU A 207 7.81 2.40 31.35
CA GLU A 207 8.52 2.35 32.64
C GLU A 207 8.56 0.88 33.07
N PRO A 208 9.76 0.30 33.28
CA PRO A 208 9.83 -0.99 33.95
C PRO A 208 9.39 -0.81 35.42
N ASP A 209 8.71 -1.80 35.95
CA ASP A 209 8.29 -1.82 37.37
C ASP A 209 9.44 -1.43 38.29
N ASP A 210 9.20 -0.46 39.15
CA ASP A 210 9.96 -0.04 40.33
C ASP A 210 11.35 0.61 40.16
N ASP A 211 11.92 0.82 39.00
CA ASP A 211 13.19 1.56 38.88
C ASP A 211 13.14 2.63 37.77
N HIS A 212 12.98 3.89 38.17
CA HIS A 212 12.86 5.06 37.27
C HIS A 212 14.10 5.32 36.37
N THR A 213 15.13 4.49 36.45
CA THR A 213 16.41 4.70 35.75
C THR A 213 16.47 4.10 34.35
N ASN A 214 15.55 3.17 33.97
CA ASN A 214 15.59 2.44 32.72
C ASN A 214 14.34 2.63 31.85
N ARG A 215 14.02 3.87 31.46
CA ARG A 215 12.96 4.12 30.47
C ARG A 215 13.33 3.48 29.14
N ARG A 216 12.57 2.48 28.71
CA ARG A 216 12.70 1.87 27.38
C ARG A 216 11.67 2.47 26.44
N ALA A 217 12.11 2.97 25.28
CA ALA A 217 11.20 3.30 24.21
C ALA A 217 10.73 1.99 23.55
N ALA A 218 9.44 1.74 23.57
CA ALA A 218 8.83 0.65 22.82
C ALA A 218 8.03 1.23 21.66
N PRO A 219 8.09 0.65 20.44
CA PRO A 219 7.23 1.09 19.36
C PRO A 219 5.76 0.85 19.72
N VAL A 220 4.91 1.77 19.28
CA VAL A 220 3.46 1.59 19.36
C VAL A 220 3.08 0.40 18.45
N LYS A 221 2.18 -0.45 18.92
CA LYS A 221 1.61 -1.50 18.06
C LYS A 221 0.81 -0.84 16.94
N SER A 222 1.21 -1.07 15.71
CA SER A 222 0.68 -0.43 14.50
C SER A 222 -0.09 -1.43 13.65
N HIS A 223 -1.06 -0.93 12.88
CA HIS A 223 -1.42 -1.58 11.62
C HIS A 223 -0.33 -1.35 10.60
N ARG A 224 -0.05 -2.34 9.77
CA ARG A 224 1.02 -2.32 8.78
C ARG A 224 0.48 -2.65 7.40
N LEU A 225 0.81 -1.79 6.42
CA LEU A 225 0.42 -1.98 5.03
C LEU A 225 1.70 -2.11 4.20
N LEU A 226 1.84 -3.22 3.49
CA LEU A 226 2.92 -3.45 2.54
C LEU A 226 2.42 -3.15 1.12
N LEU A 227 3.04 -2.18 0.45
CA LEU A 227 2.76 -1.81 -0.93
C LEU A 227 3.90 -2.31 -1.81
N GLY A 228 3.64 -3.38 -2.56
CA GLY A 228 4.67 -4.15 -3.26
C GLY A 228 5.12 -3.56 -4.58
N ALA A 229 4.45 -2.50 -5.11
CA ALA A 229 4.68 -1.97 -6.45
C ALA A 229 4.81 -3.10 -7.49
N ASP A 230 5.87 -3.09 -8.33
CA ASP A 230 6.17 -4.16 -9.26
C ASP A 230 7.42 -4.98 -8.90
N ALA A 231 7.82 -4.95 -7.63
CA ALA A 231 8.94 -5.73 -7.13
C ALA A 231 8.85 -7.21 -7.54
N GLN A 232 9.95 -7.74 -8.05
CA GLN A 232 10.07 -9.14 -8.46
C GLN A 232 10.99 -9.91 -7.51
N PHE A 233 11.33 -11.13 -7.87
CA PHE A 233 12.10 -12.02 -6.99
C PHE A 233 13.47 -11.45 -6.62
N SER A 234 14.18 -10.78 -7.54
CA SER A 234 15.48 -10.16 -7.25
C SER A 234 15.33 -9.03 -6.21
N SER A 235 14.27 -8.23 -6.33
CA SER A 235 13.93 -7.18 -5.38
C SER A 235 13.60 -7.76 -4.00
N TRP A 236 12.73 -8.77 -3.94
CA TRP A 236 12.38 -9.41 -2.68
C TRP A 236 13.55 -10.16 -2.03
N ALA A 237 14.42 -10.79 -2.84
CA ALA A 237 15.65 -11.41 -2.35
C ALA A 237 16.57 -10.35 -1.70
N GLN A 238 16.77 -9.21 -2.35
CA GLN A 238 17.55 -8.11 -1.77
C GLN A 238 16.89 -7.55 -0.52
N THR A 239 15.57 -7.33 -0.55
CA THR A 239 14.81 -6.86 0.62
C THR A 239 14.95 -7.82 1.80
N THR A 240 14.99 -9.13 1.55
CA THR A 240 15.21 -10.15 2.59
C THR A 240 16.60 -10.05 3.22
N ILE A 241 17.61 -9.65 2.43
CA ILE A 241 18.98 -9.42 2.94
C ILE A 241 19.04 -8.13 3.76
N ASP A 242 18.43 -7.05 3.25
CA ASP A 242 18.44 -5.73 3.89
C ASP A 242 17.57 -5.68 5.17
N PHE A 243 16.51 -6.51 5.21
CA PHE A 243 15.57 -6.65 6.31
C PHE A 243 15.40 -8.13 6.67
N PRO A 244 16.36 -8.71 7.39
CA PRO A 244 16.38 -10.16 7.69
C PRO A 244 15.20 -10.56 8.57
N ASP A 245 14.86 -11.85 8.51
CA ASP A 245 13.90 -12.45 9.43
C ASP A 245 14.47 -12.44 10.85
N LEU A 246 13.76 -11.81 11.77
CA LEU A 246 14.19 -11.65 13.15
C LEU A 246 14.36 -12.97 13.91
N ILE A 247 13.70 -14.02 13.46
CA ILE A 247 13.78 -15.36 14.07
C ILE A 247 15.05 -16.09 13.63
N GLN A 248 15.54 -15.81 12.41
CA GLN A 248 16.67 -16.49 11.77
C GLN A 248 17.98 -15.72 11.86
N ASP A 249 17.94 -14.43 12.24
CA ASP A 249 19.14 -13.61 12.31
C ASP A 249 19.99 -14.00 13.53
N GLN A 250 21.15 -14.62 13.27
CA GLN A 250 22.11 -15.03 14.30
C GLN A 250 22.98 -13.85 14.80
N ASN A 251 23.02 -12.74 14.06
CA ASN A 251 23.77 -11.54 14.43
C ASN A 251 22.91 -10.29 14.20
N PRO A 252 21.85 -10.09 15.00
CA PRO A 252 20.92 -8.99 14.78
C PRO A 252 21.62 -7.64 14.94
N THR A 253 21.27 -6.71 14.05
CA THR A 253 21.59 -5.30 14.25
C THR A 253 20.78 -4.74 15.42
N LEU A 254 21.18 -3.60 15.99
CA LEU A 254 20.39 -2.95 17.04
C LEU A 254 18.93 -2.73 16.59
N ALA A 255 18.69 -2.40 15.31
CA ALA A 255 17.35 -2.25 14.78
C ALA A 255 16.57 -3.57 14.76
N ALA A 256 17.23 -4.68 14.41
CA ALA A 256 16.64 -6.03 14.47
C ALA A 256 16.33 -6.43 15.92
N GLU A 257 17.24 -6.17 16.85
CA GLU A 257 17.01 -6.41 18.28
C GLU A 257 15.80 -5.63 18.82
N LEU A 258 15.69 -4.34 18.45
CA LEU A 258 14.55 -3.50 18.83
C LEU A 258 13.23 -4.03 18.25
N ARG A 259 13.22 -4.53 17.01
CA ARG A 259 12.03 -5.13 16.42
C ARG A 259 11.72 -6.50 16.99
N ALA A 260 12.73 -7.34 17.22
CA ALA A 260 12.56 -8.63 17.88
C ALA A 260 11.94 -8.47 19.29
N ALA A 261 12.32 -7.42 20.01
CA ALA A 261 11.72 -7.09 21.30
C ALA A 261 10.21 -6.74 21.18
N THR A 262 9.75 -6.32 20.01
CA THR A 262 8.33 -6.06 19.76
C THR A 262 7.58 -7.27 19.18
N GLY A 263 8.30 -8.33 18.80
CA GLY A 263 7.72 -9.53 18.19
C GLY A 263 7.20 -9.32 16.75
N VAL A 264 7.62 -8.25 16.06
CA VAL A 264 7.13 -7.91 14.72
C VAL A 264 8.27 -7.99 13.70
N ASP A 265 8.15 -8.90 12.72
CA ASP A 265 9.07 -8.98 11.57
C ASP A 265 9.00 -7.72 10.70
N TYR A 266 10.10 -7.40 9.99
CA TYR A 266 10.16 -6.23 9.10
C TYR A 266 9.14 -6.28 7.96
N LEU A 267 8.83 -7.45 7.43
CA LEU A 267 7.91 -7.62 6.30
C LEU A 267 6.49 -8.02 6.73
N SER A 268 6.27 -8.43 7.98
CA SER A 268 4.92 -8.74 8.47
C SER A 268 3.99 -7.55 8.29
N ALA A 269 2.82 -7.77 7.69
CA ALA A 269 1.84 -6.71 7.42
C ALA A 269 0.40 -7.23 7.55
N ASP A 270 -0.52 -6.37 8.01
CA ASP A 270 -1.95 -6.69 8.09
C ASP A 270 -2.60 -6.67 6.70
N LEU A 271 -2.13 -5.73 5.84
CA LEU A 271 -2.59 -5.58 4.47
C LEU A 271 -1.38 -5.62 3.52
N PHE A 272 -1.47 -6.45 2.49
CA PHE A 272 -0.47 -6.52 1.42
C PHE A 272 -1.10 -6.27 0.05
N LYS A 273 -0.72 -5.16 -0.61
CA LYS A 273 -0.96 -4.97 -2.04
C LYS A 273 0.10 -5.76 -2.80
N LEU A 274 -0.30 -6.85 -3.44
CA LEU A 274 0.62 -7.75 -4.14
C LEU A 274 1.42 -7.05 -5.22
N SER A 275 2.66 -7.46 -5.35
CA SER A 275 3.57 -6.92 -6.35
C SER A 275 3.15 -7.31 -7.77
N HIS A 276 3.43 -6.39 -8.71
CA HIS A 276 3.37 -6.62 -10.15
C HIS A 276 2.04 -7.26 -10.57
N HIS A 277 0.93 -6.70 -10.08
CA HIS A 277 -0.45 -7.13 -10.37
C HIS A 277 -0.71 -8.63 -10.13
N ALA A 278 -0.01 -9.21 -9.15
CA ALA A 278 0.09 -10.66 -8.92
C ALA A 278 0.70 -11.43 -10.11
N SER A 279 1.81 -10.91 -10.65
CA SER A 279 2.66 -11.63 -11.61
C SER A 279 3.30 -12.85 -10.96
N LYS A 280 3.54 -13.91 -11.75
CA LYS A 280 4.30 -15.09 -11.31
C LYS A 280 5.74 -14.79 -10.88
N HIS A 281 6.28 -13.62 -11.23
CA HIS A 281 7.62 -13.18 -10.85
C HIS A 281 7.63 -12.28 -9.61
N GLY A 282 6.47 -11.76 -9.19
CA GLY A 282 6.33 -10.82 -8.07
C GLY A 282 5.94 -11.47 -6.76
N VAL A 283 5.33 -12.67 -6.79
CA VAL A 283 4.75 -13.30 -5.59
C VAL A 283 5.08 -14.80 -5.56
N ASN A 284 5.57 -15.27 -4.43
CA ASN A 284 5.76 -16.69 -4.12
C ASN A 284 5.23 -17.01 -2.72
N ILE A 285 5.22 -18.29 -2.37
CA ILE A 285 4.66 -18.76 -1.11
C ILE A 285 5.49 -18.29 0.09
N GLU A 286 6.80 -18.27 -0.01
CA GLU A 286 7.72 -17.86 1.06
C GLU A 286 7.52 -16.39 1.43
N LEU A 287 7.32 -15.53 0.43
CA LEU A 287 6.99 -14.12 0.65
C LEU A 287 5.64 -13.99 1.35
N MET A 288 4.63 -14.72 0.88
CA MET A 288 3.29 -14.67 1.48
C MET A 288 3.27 -15.18 2.91
N GLU A 289 3.99 -16.26 3.21
CA GLU A 289 4.14 -16.80 4.57
C GLU A 289 4.88 -15.83 5.50
N ARG A 290 5.92 -15.16 5.01
CA ARG A 290 6.67 -14.18 5.79
C ARG A 290 5.87 -12.91 6.06
N VAL A 291 5.17 -12.38 5.05
CA VAL A 291 4.32 -11.19 5.22
C VAL A 291 3.09 -11.53 6.07
N ALA A 292 2.53 -12.73 5.90
CA ALA A 292 1.34 -13.26 6.60
C ALA A 292 0.17 -12.27 6.66
N PRO A 293 -0.26 -11.66 5.53
CA PRO A 293 -1.26 -10.61 5.55
C PRO A 293 -2.66 -11.16 5.84
N ALA A 294 -3.43 -10.49 6.69
CA ALA A 294 -4.85 -10.77 6.83
C ALA A 294 -5.61 -10.39 5.56
N ILE A 295 -5.26 -9.26 4.97
CA ILE A 295 -5.87 -8.70 3.76
C ILE A 295 -4.85 -8.68 2.63
N THR A 296 -5.22 -9.24 1.48
CA THR A 296 -4.41 -9.25 0.26
C THR A 296 -5.15 -8.52 -0.84
N LEU A 297 -4.53 -7.51 -1.44
CA LEU A 297 -5.12 -6.70 -2.50
C LEU A 297 -4.36 -6.89 -3.81
N VAL A 298 -5.09 -6.94 -4.92
CA VAL A 298 -4.55 -7.08 -6.27
C VAL A 298 -5.14 -6.02 -7.19
N SER A 299 -4.29 -5.21 -7.82
CA SER A 299 -4.67 -4.29 -8.89
C SER A 299 -4.56 -5.01 -10.22
N SER A 300 -5.68 -5.37 -10.83
CA SER A 300 -5.70 -6.09 -12.11
C SER A 300 -7.10 -6.12 -12.73
N VAL A 301 -7.17 -6.32 -14.06
CA VAL A 301 -8.45 -6.45 -14.78
C VAL A 301 -9.19 -7.75 -14.50
N ALA A 302 -8.68 -8.69 -13.78
CA ALA A 302 -9.19 -10.04 -13.61
C ALA A 302 -9.48 -10.80 -14.94
N GLY A 303 -9.38 -12.12 -14.88
CA GLY A 303 -9.61 -12.93 -16.08
C GLY A 303 -8.47 -12.94 -17.09
N GLY A 304 -7.29 -12.47 -16.68
CA GLY A 304 -6.03 -12.66 -17.41
C GLY A 304 -5.66 -11.59 -18.44
N GLY A 305 -6.44 -10.54 -18.65
CA GLY A 305 -6.11 -9.37 -19.45
C GLY A 305 -5.07 -9.54 -20.57
N LYS A 306 -4.42 -8.46 -20.98
CA LYS A 306 -3.35 -8.50 -21.99
C LYS A 306 -2.09 -9.22 -21.50
N TYR A 307 -1.81 -9.11 -20.20
CA TYR A 307 -0.56 -9.61 -19.59
C TYR A 307 -0.76 -10.89 -18.77
N GLY A 308 -1.98 -11.42 -18.73
CA GLY A 308 -2.31 -12.63 -17.98
C GLY A 308 -2.37 -12.43 -16.46
N PHE A 309 -2.64 -11.20 -16.02
CA PHE A 309 -2.78 -10.86 -14.60
C PHE A 309 -4.24 -10.97 -14.11
N PRO A 310 -4.46 -11.32 -12.84
CA PRO A 310 -3.48 -11.91 -11.92
C PRO A 310 -3.07 -13.32 -12.39
N HIS A 311 -1.79 -13.65 -12.25
CA HIS A 311 -1.28 -14.94 -12.71
C HIS A 311 -1.68 -16.06 -11.75
N LEU A 312 -2.10 -17.21 -12.30
CA LEU A 312 -2.60 -18.33 -11.51
C LEU A 312 -1.63 -18.78 -10.41
N LEU A 313 -0.32 -18.89 -10.71
CA LEU A 313 0.68 -19.33 -9.72
C LEU A 313 0.82 -18.34 -8.55
N ALA A 314 0.76 -17.03 -8.81
CA ALA A 314 0.82 -16.03 -7.76
C ALA A 314 -0.43 -16.08 -6.86
N MET A 315 -1.61 -16.25 -7.46
CA MET A 315 -2.85 -16.43 -6.72
C MET A 315 -2.87 -17.73 -5.91
N GLU A 316 -2.35 -18.83 -6.47
CA GLU A 316 -2.22 -20.09 -5.73
C GLU A 316 -1.23 -19.96 -4.56
N ALA A 317 -0.11 -19.27 -4.72
CA ALA A 317 0.82 -18.99 -3.62
C ALA A 317 0.12 -18.22 -2.48
N ALA A 318 -0.68 -17.18 -2.84
CA ALA A 318 -1.44 -16.42 -1.86
C ALA A 318 -2.51 -17.25 -1.14
N ARG A 319 -3.22 -18.13 -1.86
CA ARG A 319 -4.23 -19.03 -1.30
C ARG A 319 -3.60 -20.10 -0.40
N GLU A 320 -2.51 -20.71 -0.85
CA GLU A 320 -1.83 -21.78 -0.13
C GLU A 320 -1.22 -21.28 1.20
N ALA A 321 -0.62 -20.09 1.20
CA ALA A 321 -0.10 -19.47 2.41
C ALA A 321 -1.20 -19.16 3.45
N LYS A 322 -2.43 -18.84 3.00
CA LYS A 322 -3.56 -18.53 3.89
C LYS A 322 -4.33 -19.78 4.33
N GLN A 323 -4.45 -20.76 3.47
CA GLN A 323 -5.13 -22.04 3.73
C GLN A 323 -4.35 -23.18 3.06
N PRO A 324 -3.33 -23.75 3.75
CA PRO A 324 -2.55 -24.85 3.23
C PRO A 324 -3.40 -26.05 2.86
N THR A 325 -3.16 -26.61 1.69
CA THR A 325 -3.88 -27.80 1.20
C THR A 325 -3.37 -29.05 1.91
N THR A 326 -3.87 -29.32 3.11
CA THR A 326 -3.44 -30.46 3.95
C THR A 326 -4.09 -31.77 3.56
N THR A 327 -5.31 -31.75 3.01
CA THR A 327 -6.01 -32.95 2.52
C THR A 327 -6.97 -32.57 1.39
N LYS A 328 -7.24 -33.53 0.47
CA LYS A 328 -8.23 -33.37 -0.60
C LYS A 328 -9.69 -33.26 -0.10
N ALA A 329 -9.93 -33.47 1.18
CA ALA A 329 -11.26 -33.55 1.76
C ALA A 329 -11.82 -32.19 2.23
N THR A 330 -10.99 -31.19 2.46
CA THR A 330 -11.45 -29.86 2.89
C THR A 330 -11.57 -28.95 1.67
N PRO A 331 -12.77 -28.48 1.30
CA PRO A 331 -12.92 -27.50 0.23
C PRO A 331 -12.14 -26.23 0.55
N ARG A 332 -11.41 -25.69 -0.45
CA ARG A 332 -10.78 -24.40 -0.30
C ARG A 332 -11.84 -23.31 -0.19
N GLN A 333 -11.63 -22.37 0.70
CA GLN A 333 -12.45 -21.16 0.82
C GLN A 333 -12.32 -20.29 -0.44
N SER A 334 -13.31 -19.44 -0.70
CA SER A 334 -13.23 -18.47 -1.79
C SER A 334 -12.13 -17.41 -1.50
N ASP A 335 -11.66 -16.72 -2.54
CA ASP A 335 -10.66 -15.64 -2.40
C ASP A 335 -11.12 -14.60 -1.38
N GLN A 336 -12.39 -14.21 -1.44
CA GLN A 336 -12.98 -13.25 -0.50
C GLN A 336 -12.93 -13.76 0.95
N GLN A 337 -13.28 -15.03 1.20
CA GLN A 337 -13.19 -15.62 2.53
C GLN A 337 -11.75 -15.74 3.04
N LEU A 338 -10.79 -15.88 2.13
CA LEU A 338 -9.35 -15.83 2.43
C LEU A 338 -8.81 -14.39 2.59
N GLY A 339 -9.66 -13.37 2.45
CA GLY A 339 -9.24 -11.97 2.49
C GLY A 339 -8.44 -11.53 1.26
N ILE A 340 -8.66 -12.18 0.10
CA ILE A 340 -8.00 -11.84 -1.16
C ILE A 340 -9.00 -11.09 -2.05
N HIS A 341 -8.66 -9.87 -2.46
CA HIS A 341 -9.54 -8.97 -3.20
C HIS A 341 -8.84 -8.42 -4.45
N VAL A 342 -9.44 -8.64 -5.62
CA VAL A 342 -8.95 -8.14 -6.92
C VAL A 342 -9.84 -7.01 -7.39
N THR A 343 -9.27 -5.87 -7.82
CA THR A 343 -10.05 -4.71 -8.26
C THR A 343 -10.96 -5.01 -9.45
N GLY A 344 -10.49 -5.82 -10.39
CA GLY A 344 -11.23 -6.22 -11.59
C GLY A 344 -12.24 -7.35 -11.39
N SER A 345 -12.30 -7.99 -10.21
CA SER A 345 -13.23 -9.09 -9.95
C SER A 345 -14.44 -8.63 -9.16
N PRO A 346 -15.67 -9.05 -9.54
CA PRO A 346 -16.83 -8.88 -8.69
C PRO A 346 -16.68 -9.72 -7.42
N LEU A 347 -17.42 -9.36 -6.38
CA LEU A 347 -17.45 -10.12 -5.14
C LEU A 347 -18.50 -11.26 -5.21
N ASP A 348 -18.30 -12.29 -4.39
CA ASP A 348 -19.24 -13.40 -4.22
C ASP A 348 -20.64 -12.91 -3.78
N THR A 349 -20.71 -11.76 -3.11
CA THR A 349 -21.96 -11.08 -2.70
C THR A 349 -22.66 -10.33 -3.83
N GLY A 350 -22.12 -10.37 -5.07
CA GLY A 350 -22.65 -9.64 -6.23
C GLY A 350 -22.30 -8.15 -6.26
N ALA A 351 -21.45 -7.65 -5.35
CA ALA A 351 -20.93 -6.29 -5.48
C ALA A 351 -20.05 -6.18 -6.73
N PRO A 352 -20.17 -5.10 -7.50
CA PRO A 352 -19.45 -4.96 -8.77
C PRO A 352 -17.94 -4.85 -8.55
N ALA A 353 -17.17 -5.17 -9.61
CA ALA A 353 -15.76 -4.86 -9.65
C ALA A 353 -15.54 -3.34 -9.50
N GLY A 354 -14.40 -2.93 -8.96
CA GLY A 354 -14.08 -1.52 -8.77
C GLY A 354 -12.95 -1.28 -7.77
N SER A 355 -12.75 -0.03 -7.45
CA SER A 355 -11.76 0.40 -6.46
C SER A 355 -12.07 -0.17 -5.09
N ILE A 356 -11.02 -0.36 -4.29
CA ILE A 356 -11.10 -0.87 -2.93
C ILE A 356 -10.68 0.22 -1.97
N ALA A 357 -11.52 0.51 -0.97
CA ALA A 357 -11.15 1.40 0.14
C ALA A 357 -10.95 0.60 1.42
N ALA A 358 -9.93 0.94 2.20
CA ALA A 358 -9.69 0.38 3.52
C ALA A 358 -9.71 1.51 4.55
N ILE A 359 -10.42 1.29 5.66
CA ILE A 359 -10.37 2.14 6.86
C ILE A 359 -9.51 1.44 7.89
N ILE A 360 -8.38 2.07 8.21
CA ILE A 360 -7.39 1.56 9.15
C ILE A 360 -7.53 2.36 10.45
N PRO A 361 -8.10 1.77 11.50
CA PRO A 361 -8.33 2.46 12.77
C PRO A 361 -7.02 2.77 13.48
N ARG A 362 -7.00 3.85 14.28
CA ARG A 362 -5.83 4.20 15.10
C ARG A 362 -5.47 3.09 16.10
N SER A 363 -6.46 2.39 16.63
CA SER A 363 -6.24 1.27 17.53
C SER A 363 -5.94 -0.01 16.77
N SER A 364 -4.73 -0.53 16.88
CA SER A 364 -4.34 -1.80 16.26
C SER A 364 -5.08 -3.04 16.80
N GLY A 365 -5.88 -2.89 17.85
CA GLY A 365 -6.80 -3.93 18.35
C GLY A 365 -8.13 -3.98 17.59
N LYS A 366 -8.45 -2.97 16.78
CA LYS A 366 -9.65 -2.95 15.93
C LYS A 366 -9.29 -3.46 14.53
N PRO A 367 -10.19 -4.21 13.86
CA PRO A 367 -9.92 -4.71 12.50
C PRO A 367 -9.93 -3.60 11.46
N ILE A 368 -9.14 -3.77 10.41
CA ILE A 368 -9.25 -2.99 9.17
C ILE A 368 -10.58 -3.34 8.51
N ARG A 369 -11.32 -2.33 8.06
CA ARG A 369 -12.59 -2.50 7.35
C ARG A 369 -12.40 -2.22 5.87
N LEU A 370 -12.92 -3.09 5.00
CA LEU A 370 -12.85 -2.94 3.55
C LEU A 370 -14.18 -2.57 2.94
N PHE A 371 -14.10 -1.76 1.89
CA PHE A 371 -15.25 -1.31 1.11
C PHE A 371 -14.93 -1.44 -0.37
N ARG A 372 -15.93 -1.77 -1.18
CA ARG A 372 -15.84 -1.84 -2.63
C ARG A 372 -16.64 -0.71 -3.25
N LEU A 373 -16.00 0.03 -4.17
CA LEU A 373 -16.64 1.04 -5.00
C LEU A 373 -17.03 0.42 -6.35
N GLY A 374 -18.17 0.80 -6.91
CA GLY A 374 -18.70 0.24 -8.18
C GLY A 374 -18.16 0.94 -9.43
N ASP A 375 -16.91 1.36 -9.46
CA ASP A 375 -16.35 2.26 -10.48
C ASP A 375 -15.54 1.55 -11.58
N ALA A 376 -15.70 0.23 -11.78
CA ALA A 376 -14.90 -0.55 -12.74
C ALA A 376 -14.95 0.01 -14.17
N SER A 377 -16.11 0.42 -14.63
CA SER A 377 -16.33 0.96 -15.99
C SER A 377 -16.45 2.49 -16.02
N SER A 378 -16.25 3.19 -14.91
CA SER A 378 -16.44 4.63 -14.77
C SER A 378 -15.10 5.37 -14.61
N THR A 379 -15.04 6.61 -15.11
CA THR A 379 -13.98 7.56 -14.78
C THR A 379 -14.33 8.43 -13.57
N THR A 380 -15.57 8.37 -13.08
CA THR A 380 -16.04 9.03 -11.86
C THR A 380 -16.04 8.05 -10.70
N ILE A 381 -15.86 8.57 -9.49
CA ILE A 381 -15.87 7.80 -8.25
C ILE A 381 -17.00 8.38 -7.37
N ASP A 382 -17.90 7.52 -6.93
CA ASP A 382 -18.96 7.84 -5.97
C ASP A 382 -18.70 7.09 -4.66
N LEU A 383 -18.36 7.84 -3.61
CA LEU A 383 -18.10 7.28 -2.29
C LEU A 383 -19.39 6.84 -1.58
N SER A 384 -20.54 7.36 -1.99
CA SER A 384 -21.84 7.01 -1.39
C SER A 384 -22.30 5.61 -1.77
N ASP A 385 -21.85 5.10 -2.93
CA ASP A 385 -22.16 3.76 -3.42
C ASP A 385 -21.24 2.67 -2.87
N ALA A 386 -20.24 3.05 -2.08
CA ALA A 386 -19.28 2.12 -1.52
C ALA A 386 -19.95 1.14 -0.54
N ARG A 387 -19.69 -0.16 -0.72
CA ARG A 387 -20.27 -1.25 0.06
C ARG A 387 -19.21 -1.93 0.90
N ALA A 388 -19.52 -2.20 2.16
CA ALA A 388 -18.64 -2.97 3.04
C ALA A 388 -18.42 -4.39 2.51
N VAL A 389 -17.19 -4.87 2.64
CA VAL A 389 -16.75 -6.21 2.22
C VAL A 389 -16.25 -7.00 3.41
N LEU A 390 -15.62 -6.31 4.38
CA LEU A 390 -15.12 -6.83 5.65
C LEU A 390 -15.42 -5.81 6.75
#